data_002f8e0c1942782b19c0be376c71a5c2
#
_entry.id   002f8e0c1942782b19c0be376c71a5c2
#
_cell.length_a   1.000
_cell.length_b   1.000
_cell.length_c   1.000
_cell.angle_alpha   90.00
_cell.angle_beta   90.00
_cell.angle_gamma   90.00
#
_symmetry.space_group_name_H-M   'P 1'
#
loop_
_entity.id
_entity.type
_entity.pdbx_description
1 polymer ?
#
loop_
_entity_poly.entity_id
_entity_poly.type
_entity_poly.pdbx_seq_one_letter_code
_entity_poly.pdbx_strand_id
1 'polypeptide(L)'
;ESGRLIVLAPWERAVLTAMFPLDGSPSPWETFLISTVKKAGKTTINAIATAYAALTYTAPETAYIVANDFDQAQGRVFVLIADALRAMGLERDGSATIGATSITFRETHSRIVALPADFAGSAGAIFGISSWTEAWAFRYESAVRLWEELTPIPNRRSLRIVDSYAGFTGDAPVLEPLWQRALGGQRLDDELPIYATGRLWAFLDQGEEAQRRAWRGTEMESYYAEQRASLRPGTYARLHLNQWQSGEEAFITSEDWDACVVPTLAPIGPTSRERLHIGVDAATKGDCAAVVAVVLDGERVRLACHHIWTPRRGDPLDLELTIEAYLLRLKAAHTIATVRYDPFQMARSAVTLKKHGLPMEEYPQTSGNLTASGQNLYELIKSRGLAVYPDKELRDHAINAVAVDSGRGWRLAKEKASRKIDGLVALSFACLSAIATSAAPAGGYVDPGQGADSAYSATRLTPDRPRGFGLSERRRLERIQRITTR
;
A
#
# COMPACT_ATOMS: atom_id res chain seq x y z
N GLU A 1 -13.08 22.92 3.05
CA GLU A 1 -11.87 23.76 3.28
C GLU A 1 -12.04 25.20 2.74
N SER A 2 -12.77 25.41 1.63
CA SER A 2 -12.93 26.73 1.00
C SER A 2 -14.13 27.54 1.50
N GLY A 3 -14.99 26.99 2.36
CA GLY A 3 -16.25 27.60 2.79
C GLY A 3 -17.30 27.74 1.68
N ARG A 4 -17.08 27.15 0.51
CA ARG A 4 -18.02 27.17 -0.62
C ARG A 4 -18.96 25.97 -0.55
N LEU A 5 -20.19 26.14 -1.04
CA LEU A 5 -21.13 25.05 -1.20
C LEU A 5 -20.60 24.00 -2.18
N ILE A 6 -20.78 22.73 -1.84
CA ILE A 6 -20.42 21.60 -2.72
C ILE A 6 -21.40 21.58 -3.90
N VAL A 7 -20.85 21.56 -5.12
CA VAL A 7 -21.62 21.36 -6.35
C VAL A 7 -21.52 19.90 -6.73
N LEU A 8 -22.59 19.13 -6.53
CA LEU A 8 -22.62 17.70 -6.83
C LEU A 8 -22.53 17.45 -8.33
N ALA A 9 -21.68 16.49 -8.71
CA ALA A 9 -21.63 15.91 -10.05
C ALA A 9 -22.91 15.10 -10.35
N PRO A 10 -23.24 14.82 -11.62
CA PRO A 10 -24.43 14.03 -11.96
C PRO A 10 -24.46 12.67 -11.24
N TRP A 11 -23.36 11.95 -11.21
CA TRP A 11 -23.26 10.64 -10.53
C TRP A 11 -23.42 10.76 -8.99
N GLU A 12 -22.85 11.79 -8.37
CA GLU A 12 -22.99 12.03 -6.93
C GLU A 12 -24.44 12.33 -6.55
N ARG A 13 -25.11 13.08 -7.40
CA ARG A 13 -26.54 13.39 -7.24
C ARG A 13 -27.38 12.12 -7.39
N ALA A 14 -27.08 11.28 -8.40
CA ALA A 14 -27.77 10.00 -8.60
C ALA A 14 -27.63 9.07 -7.38
N VAL A 15 -26.41 8.95 -6.83
CA VAL A 15 -26.16 8.18 -5.60
C VAL A 15 -26.99 8.68 -4.43
N LEU A 16 -26.93 9.98 -4.13
CA LEU A 16 -27.65 10.56 -2.97
C LEU A 16 -29.16 10.49 -3.14
N THR A 17 -29.69 10.71 -4.35
CA THR A 17 -31.14 10.62 -4.63
C THR A 17 -31.63 9.16 -4.53
N ALA A 18 -30.80 8.18 -4.91
CA ALA A 18 -31.15 6.77 -4.74
C ALA A 18 -31.18 6.36 -3.26
N MET A 19 -30.28 6.90 -2.43
CA MET A 19 -30.27 6.66 -0.98
C MET A 19 -31.42 7.39 -0.27
N PHE A 20 -31.68 8.62 -0.65
CA PHE A 20 -32.62 9.55 -0.03
C PHE A 20 -33.56 10.15 -1.10
N PRO A 21 -34.62 9.43 -1.48
CA PRO A 21 -35.59 9.90 -2.46
C PRO A 21 -36.18 11.25 -2.08
N LEU A 22 -36.33 12.15 -3.07
CA LEU A 22 -36.74 13.54 -2.84
C LEU A 22 -38.20 13.68 -2.34
N ASP A 23 -39.03 12.66 -2.59
CA ASP A 23 -40.41 12.58 -2.08
C ASP A 23 -40.50 12.12 -0.62
N GLY A 24 -39.33 11.85 0.01
CA GLY A 24 -39.25 11.38 1.39
C GLY A 24 -39.60 9.90 1.57
N SER A 25 -39.89 9.16 0.49
CA SER A 25 -40.10 7.70 0.55
C SER A 25 -38.82 6.98 0.98
N PRO A 26 -38.91 5.79 1.59
CA PRO A 26 -37.74 4.99 1.87
C PRO A 26 -37.09 4.50 0.55
N SER A 27 -35.77 4.44 0.51
CA SER A 27 -35.07 3.83 -0.61
C SER A 27 -35.52 2.38 -0.80
N PRO A 28 -35.73 1.90 -2.03
CA PRO A 28 -36.00 0.50 -2.30
C PRO A 28 -34.78 -0.39 -2.14
N TRP A 29 -33.60 0.21 -2.00
CA TRP A 29 -32.32 -0.50 -1.83
C TRP A 29 -31.79 -0.36 -0.41
N GLU A 30 -31.02 -1.37 0.04
CA GLU A 30 -30.42 -1.41 1.38
C GLU A 30 -28.90 -1.33 1.34
N THR A 31 -28.29 -1.77 0.24
CA THR A 31 -26.83 -1.76 0.04
C THR A 31 -26.48 -0.93 -1.17
N PHE A 32 -25.57 0.01 -1.00
CA PHE A 32 -25.07 0.90 -2.03
C PHE A 32 -23.58 0.67 -2.23
N LEU A 33 -23.19 0.23 -3.41
CA LEU A 33 -21.79 0.08 -3.82
C LEU A 33 -21.39 1.25 -4.72
N ILE A 34 -20.44 2.05 -4.27
CA ILE A 34 -19.92 3.20 -5.01
C ILE A 34 -18.48 2.90 -5.38
N SER A 35 -18.23 2.57 -6.64
CA SER A 35 -16.88 2.27 -7.10
C SER A 35 -16.51 3.08 -8.34
N THR A 36 -15.44 3.84 -8.21
CA THR A 36 -14.86 4.67 -9.28
C THR A 36 -13.39 4.92 -8.98
N VAL A 37 -12.70 5.62 -9.85
CA VAL A 37 -11.26 5.89 -9.78
C VAL A 37 -10.84 6.59 -8.47
N LYS A 38 -9.58 6.48 -8.13
CA LYS A 38 -8.98 7.17 -6.98
C LYS A 38 -9.13 8.68 -7.11
N LYS A 39 -9.41 9.37 -5.99
CA LYS A 39 -9.60 10.83 -5.90
C LYS A 39 -10.90 11.37 -6.55
N ALA A 40 -11.85 10.52 -6.93
CA ALA A 40 -13.14 10.94 -7.50
C ALA A 40 -14.16 11.47 -6.48
N GLY A 41 -13.87 11.50 -5.16
CA GLY A 41 -14.81 12.03 -4.16
C GLY A 41 -15.70 10.98 -3.47
N LYS A 42 -15.52 9.68 -3.73
CA LYS A 42 -16.32 8.59 -3.10
C LYS A 42 -16.50 8.74 -1.59
N THR A 43 -15.38 8.91 -0.89
CA THR A 43 -15.35 9.05 0.57
C THR A 43 -16.10 10.30 1.06
N THR A 44 -16.06 11.38 0.27
CA THR A 44 -16.83 12.62 0.56
C THR A 44 -18.34 12.35 0.45
N ILE A 45 -18.79 11.66 -0.60
CA ILE A 45 -20.21 11.30 -0.76
C ILE A 45 -20.66 10.35 0.34
N ASN A 46 -19.84 9.38 0.71
CA ASN A 46 -20.12 8.50 1.85
C ASN A 46 -20.24 9.30 3.17
N ALA A 47 -19.33 10.24 3.42
CA ALA A 47 -19.41 11.12 4.59
C ALA A 47 -20.67 12.00 4.60
N ILE A 48 -21.03 12.60 3.46
CA ILE A 48 -22.26 13.40 3.32
C ILE A 48 -23.49 12.55 3.61
N ALA A 49 -23.61 11.36 2.99
CA ALA A 49 -24.73 10.47 3.19
C ALA A 49 -24.86 10.03 4.67
N THR A 50 -23.75 9.69 5.31
CA THR A 50 -23.71 9.27 6.71
C THR A 50 -24.11 10.42 7.65
N ALA A 51 -23.57 11.62 7.42
CA ALA A 51 -23.93 12.80 8.21
C ALA A 51 -25.40 13.19 8.02
N TYR A 52 -25.88 13.22 6.78
CA TYR A 52 -27.26 13.55 6.45
C TYR A 52 -28.26 12.60 7.13
N ALA A 53 -27.99 11.29 7.05
CA ALA A 53 -28.84 10.31 7.72
C ALA A 53 -28.88 10.55 9.25
N ALA A 54 -27.73 10.72 9.90
CA ALA A 54 -27.64 10.91 11.34
C ALA A 54 -28.34 12.23 11.81
N LEU A 55 -28.31 13.26 10.98
CA LEU A 55 -29.00 14.54 11.24
C LEU A 55 -30.54 14.45 11.03
N THR A 56 -30.98 13.55 10.17
CA THR A 56 -32.42 13.47 9.75
C THR A 56 -33.16 12.27 10.35
N TYR A 57 -32.53 11.46 11.19
CA TYR A 57 -33.22 10.37 11.88
C TYR A 57 -34.38 10.89 12.75
N THR A 58 -35.50 10.23 12.63
CA THR A 58 -36.71 10.55 13.41
C THR A 58 -36.75 9.87 14.79
N ALA A 59 -35.83 8.93 15.03
CA ALA A 59 -35.62 8.23 16.29
C ALA A 59 -34.13 8.03 16.51
N PRO A 60 -33.65 7.81 17.75
CA PRO A 60 -32.25 7.55 18.03
C PRO A 60 -31.69 6.37 17.23
N GLU A 61 -30.69 6.61 16.42
CA GLU A 61 -30.03 5.60 15.60
C GLU A 61 -28.51 5.73 15.70
N THR A 62 -27.82 4.61 15.42
CA THR A 62 -26.36 4.61 15.34
C THR A 62 -25.91 4.47 13.88
N ALA A 63 -24.99 5.33 13.45
CA ALA A 63 -24.27 5.20 12.20
C ALA A 63 -22.86 4.66 12.50
N TYR A 64 -22.47 3.56 11.87
CA TYR A 64 -21.13 2.98 12.01
C TYR A 64 -20.27 3.34 10.80
N ILE A 65 -19.04 3.80 11.06
CA ILE A 65 -18.01 3.99 10.04
C ILE A 65 -17.00 2.86 10.22
N VAL A 66 -16.87 2.00 9.22
CA VAL A 66 -16.00 0.83 9.21
C VAL A 66 -14.90 0.99 8.17
N ALA A 67 -13.66 0.80 8.55
CA ALA A 67 -12.51 0.72 7.65
C ALA A 67 -11.62 -0.46 8.03
N ASN A 68 -10.67 -0.80 7.17
CA ASN A 68 -9.76 -1.92 7.40
C ASN A 68 -8.94 -1.80 8.69
N ASP A 69 -8.60 -0.58 9.09
CA ASP A 69 -7.99 -0.27 10.39
C ASP A 69 -8.67 0.95 11.03
N PHE A 70 -8.43 1.11 12.35
CA PHE A 70 -9.06 2.18 13.13
C PHE A 70 -8.61 3.58 12.69
N ASP A 71 -7.34 3.75 12.36
CA ASP A 71 -6.80 5.04 11.92
C ASP A 71 -7.43 5.48 10.58
N GLN A 72 -7.75 4.52 9.70
CA GLN A 72 -8.48 4.79 8.46
C GLN A 72 -9.95 5.12 8.70
N ALA A 73 -10.63 4.43 9.62
CA ALA A 73 -12.02 4.72 9.97
C ALA A 73 -12.14 6.13 10.55
N GLN A 74 -11.24 6.48 11.47
CA GLN A 74 -11.17 7.79 12.10
C GLN A 74 -10.64 8.87 11.15
N GLY A 75 -9.55 8.60 10.44
CA GLY A 75 -8.81 9.60 9.66
C GLY A 75 -9.43 9.98 8.31
N ARG A 76 -10.46 9.30 7.84
CA ARG A 76 -11.08 9.57 6.52
C ARG A 76 -12.53 10.04 6.64
N VAL A 77 -13.49 9.12 6.69
CA VAL A 77 -14.93 9.47 6.72
C VAL A 77 -15.29 10.25 7.98
N PHE A 78 -14.84 9.81 9.14
CA PHE A 78 -15.17 10.44 10.42
C PHE A 78 -14.68 11.89 10.50
N VAL A 79 -13.40 12.13 10.12
CA VAL A 79 -12.82 13.49 10.14
C VAL A 79 -13.56 14.42 9.17
N LEU A 80 -13.89 13.95 7.96
CA LEU A 80 -14.67 14.74 7.00
C LEU A 80 -16.04 15.16 7.57
N ILE A 81 -16.72 14.25 8.27
CA ILE A 81 -18.00 14.55 8.93
C ILE A 81 -17.77 15.57 10.06
N ALA A 82 -16.79 15.33 10.94
CA ALA A 82 -16.48 16.21 12.06
C ALA A 82 -16.17 17.64 11.59
N ASP A 83 -15.35 17.79 10.56
CA ASP A 83 -14.97 19.08 10.00
C ASP A 83 -16.15 19.79 9.33
N ALA A 84 -17.01 19.04 8.61
CA ALA A 84 -18.24 19.59 8.04
C ALA A 84 -19.19 20.12 9.13
N LEU A 85 -19.42 19.35 10.20
CA LEU A 85 -20.29 19.76 11.31
C LEU A 85 -19.71 20.97 12.07
N ARG A 86 -18.39 21.05 12.23
CA ARG A 86 -17.70 22.23 12.78
C ARG A 86 -17.89 23.45 11.88
N ALA A 87 -17.71 23.30 10.58
CA ALA A 87 -17.90 24.37 9.60
C ALA A 87 -19.35 24.87 9.56
N MET A 88 -20.32 23.99 9.78
CA MET A 88 -21.74 24.33 9.92
C MET A 88 -22.07 25.01 11.28
N GLY A 89 -21.15 24.99 12.24
CA GLY A 89 -21.33 25.58 13.58
C GLY A 89 -22.05 24.68 14.58
N LEU A 90 -22.39 23.43 14.23
CA LEU A 90 -23.17 22.51 15.07
C LEU A 90 -22.47 22.06 16.35
N GLU A 91 -21.13 22.09 16.38
CA GLU A 91 -20.36 21.86 17.61
C GLU A 91 -20.42 23.08 18.52
N ARG A 92 -20.36 24.29 17.93
CA ARG A 92 -20.33 25.55 18.67
C ARG A 92 -21.68 25.88 19.33
N ASP A 93 -22.79 25.57 18.65
CA ASP A 93 -24.15 25.81 19.18
C ASP A 93 -24.67 24.67 20.07
N GLY A 94 -23.85 23.58 20.22
CA GLY A 94 -24.17 22.43 21.05
C GLY A 94 -25.15 21.43 20.42
N SER A 95 -25.47 21.57 19.12
CA SER A 95 -26.31 20.61 18.38
C SER A 95 -25.60 19.27 18.15
N ALA A 96 -24.27 19.29 18.07
CA ALA A 96 -23.45 18.09 17.99
C ALA A 96 -22.30 18.12 19.02
N THR A 97 -22.02 16.98 19.64
CA THR A 97 -20.81 16.77 20.46
C THR A 97 -19.85 15.88 19.71
N ILE A 98 -18.66 16.41 19.39
CA ILE A 98 -17.65 15.72 18.60
C ILE A 98 -16.53 15.22 19.52
N GLY A 99 -16.48 13.89 19.73
CA GLY A 99 -15.41 13.21 20.44
C GLY A 99 -14.32 12.66 19.50
N ALA A 100 -13.37 11.91 20.05
CA ALA A 100 -12.30 11.32 19.27
C ALA A 100 -12.79 10.21 18.32
N THR A 101 -13.77 9.42 18.73
CA THR A 101 -14.26 8.22 18.02
C THR A 101 -15.75 8.20 17.78
N SER A 102 -16.48 9.21 18.31
CA SER A 102 -17.92 9.28 18.16
C SER A 102 -18.41 10.73 18.09
N ILE A 103 -19.50 10.93 17.35
CA ILE A 103 -20.25 12.17 17.29
C ILE A 103 -21.65 11.87 17.78
N THR A 104 -22.20 12.70 18.68
CA THR A 104 -23.56 12.57 19.21
C THR A 104 -24.36 13.82 18.86
N PHE A 105 -25.57 13.64 18.35
CA PHE A 105 -26.51 14.72 18.01
C PHE A 105 -27.51 14.92 19.14
N ARG A 106 -27.67 16.17 19.56
CA ARG A 106 -28.53 16.52 20.69
C ARG A 106 -30.02 16.32 20.40
N GLU A 107 -30.45 16.72 19.22
CA GLU A 107 -31.86 16.71 18.83
C GLU A 107 -32.38 15.29 18.56
N THR A 108 -31.67 14.53 17.75
CA THR A 108 -32.06 13.18 17.34
C THR A 108 -31.62 12.09 18.34
N HIS A 109 -30.72 12.44 19.28
CA HIS A 109 -29.99 11.46 20.13
C HIS A 109 -29.25 10.39 19.36
N SER A 110 -29.02 10.60 18.08
CA SER A 110 -28.30 9.68 17.20
C SER A 110 -26.79 9.81 17.37
N ARG A 111 -26.07 8.79 16.95
CA ARG A 111 -24.62 8.73 17.11
C ARG A 111 -23.96 8.30 15.80
N ILE A 112 -22.78 8.83 15.52
CA ILE A 112 -21.84 8.30 14.54
C ILE A 112 -20.65 7.72 15.30
N VAL A 113 -20.24 6.48 15.00
CA VAL A 113 -19.16 5.76 15.70
C VAL A 113 -18.19 5.18 14.68
N ALA A 114 -16.90 5.45 14.85
CA ALA A 114 -15.83 4.83 14.06
C ALA A 114 -15.45 3.48 14.67
N LEU A 115 -15.47 2.40 13.86
CA LEU A 115 -15.14 1.03 14.25
C LEU A 115 -13.99 0.48 13.39
N PRO A 116 -13.03 -0.26 13.97
CA PRO A 116 -12.10 -1.07 13.20
C PRO A 116 -12.80 -2.32 12.65
N ALA A 117 -12.28 -2.89 11.56
CA ALA A 117 -12.83 -4.09 10.92
C ALA A 117 -12.70 -5.38 11.74
N ASP A 118 -11.98 -5.37 12.85
CA ASP A 118 -11.79 -6.50 13.76
C ASP A 118 -12.66 -6.43 15.04
N PHE A 119 -13.65 -5.52 15.06
CA PHE A 119 -14.50 -5.30 16.23
C PHE A 119 -15.42 -6.49 16.50
N ALA A 120 -14.98 -7.40 17.37
CA ALA A 120 -15.68 -8.63 17.72
C ALA A 120 -16.99 -8.44 18.53
N GLY A 121 -17.28 -7.23 19.01
CA GLY A 121 -18.43 -6.93 19.84
C GLY A 121 -19.68 -6.43 19.11
N SER A 122 -19.71 -6.45 17.77
CA SER A 122 -20.80 -5.86 16.96
C SER A 122 -21.94 -6.85 16.65
N ALA A 123 -21.87 -8.08 17.14
CA ALA A 123 -22.91 -9.07 16.90
C ALA A 123 -24.27 -8.57 17.40
N GLY A 124 -25.26 -8.53 16.50
CA GLY A 124 -26.61 -8.04 16.80
C GLY A 124 -26.74 -6.51 16.89
N ALA A 125 -25.75 -5.73 16.48
CA ALA A 125 -25.83 -4.27 16.48
C ALA A 125 -26.90 -3.76 15.50
N ILE A 126 -27.78 -2.92 16.03
CA ILE A 126 -28.82 -2.26 15.24
C ILE A 126 -28.24 -0.90 14.77
N PHE A 127 -28.41 -0.60 13.48
CA PHE A 127 -27.91 0.66 12.92
C PHE A 127 -28.87 1.27 11.91
N GLY A 128 -28.82 2.59 11.75
CA GLY A 128 -29.46 3.32 10.66
C GLY A 128 -28.60 3.31 9.40
N ILE A 129 -27.29 3.56 9.56
CA ILE A 129 -26.31 3.46 8.47
C ILE A 129 -25.05 2.71 8.91
N SER A 130 -24.52 1.88 8.02
CA SER A 130 -23.14 1.38 8.11
C SER A 130 -22.36 1.81 6.87
N SER A 131 -21.29 2.57 7.09
CA SER A 131 -20.41 3.14 6.08
C SER A 131 -19.11 2.33 6.01
N TRP A 132 -18.85 1.67 4.90
CA TRP A 132 -17.69 0.79 4.66
C TRP A 132 -16.77 1.44 3.63
N THR A 133 -15.62 1.94 4.06
CA THR A 133 -14.68 2.64 3.18
C THR A 133 -13.48 1.78 2.82
N GLU A 134 -13.01 1.90 1.56
CA GLU A 134 -11.91 1.12 1.00
C GLU A 134 -12.15 -0.40 1.08
N ALA A 135 -13.33 -0.85 0.67
CA ALA A 135 -13.79 -2.24 0.80
C ALA A 135 -12.88 -3.29 0.12
N TRP A 136 -12.03 -2.89 -0.83
CA TRP A 136 -11.01 -3.73 -1.43
C TRP A 136 -10.00 -4.27 -0.40
N ALA A 137 -9.83 -3.59 0.74
CA ALA A 137 -8.85 -3.92 1.78
C ALA A 137 -9.39 -4.89 2.85
N PHE A 138 -10.68 -5.21 2.84
CA PHE A 138 -11.28 -6.17 3.77
C PHE A 138 -10.98 -7.60 3.34
N ARG A 139 -9.76 -8.08 3.61
CA ARG A 139 -9.22 -9.36 3.16
C ARG A 139 -9.23 -10.43 4.25
N TYR A 140 -9.30 -10.03 5.53
CA TYR A 140 -9.20 -10.93 6.67
C TYR A 140 -10.56 -11.45 7.10
N GLU A 141 -10.57 -12.66 7.64
CA GLU A 141 -11.77 -13.33 8.16
C GLU A 141 -12.55 -12.48 9.17
N SER A 142 -11.86 -11.74 10.04
CA SER A 142 -12.49 -10.82 10.99
C SER A 142 -13.34 -9.74 10.32
N ALA A 143 -12.86 -9.20 9.20
CA ALA A 143 -13.58 -8.21 8.43
C ALA A 143 -14.80 -8.81 7.69
N VAL A 144 -14.67 -10.03 7.19
CA VAL A 144 -15.77 -10.78 6.57
C VAL A 144 -16.86 -11.05 7.60
N ARG A 145 -16.49 -11.53 8.80
CA ARG A 145 -17.44 -11.76 9.89
C ARG A 145 -18.17 -10.48 10.32
N LEU A 146 -17.44 -9.38 10.45
CA LEU A 146 -18.06 -8.09 10.77
C LEU A 146 -19.03 -7.65 9.67
N TRP A 147 -18.71 -7.88 8.39
CA TRP A 147 -19.60 -7.63 7.27
C TRP A 147 -20.89 -8.45 7.35
N GLU A 148 -20.79 -9.72 7.73
CA GLU A 148 -21.93 -10.61 7.90
C GLU A 148 -22.79 -10.24 9.12
N GLU A 149 -22.18 -9.82 10.23
CA GLU A 149 -22.87 -9.41 11.45
C GLU A 149 -23.59 -8.07 11.31
N LEU A 150 -23.01 -7.07 10.65
CA LEU A 150 -23.62 -5.76 10.43
C LEU A 150 -24.54 -5.76 9.21
N THR A 151 -25.65 -6.48 9.30
CA THR A 151 -26.65 -6.61 8.20
C THR A 151 -27.72 -5.51 8.31
N PRO A 152 -28.14 -4.86 7.22
CA PRO A 152 -29.29 -3.96 7.21
C PRO A 152 -30.57 -4.64 7.68
N ILE A 153 -31.43 -3.92 8.40
CA ILE A 153 -32.69 -4.44 8.93
C ILE A 153 -33.82 -4.15 7.96
N PRO A 154 -34.50 -5.18 7.40
CA PRO A 154 -35.46 -4.99 6.30
C PRO A 154 -36.68 -4.14 6.63
N ASN A 155 -37.10 -4.07 7.88
CA ASN A 155 -38.27 -3.30 8.35
C ASN A 155 -37.92 -1.91 8.87
N ARG A 156 -36.67 -1.47 8.71
CA ARG A 156 -36.17 -0.15 9.08
C ARG A 156 -35.54 0.56 7.87
N ARG A 157 -35.32 1.86 7.95
CA ARG A 157 -34.54 2.63 6.96
C ARG A 157 -33.03 2.42 7.17
N SER A 158 -32.60 1.17 7.26
CA SER A 158 -31.22 0.81 7.49
C SER A 158 -30.47 0.70 6.17
N LEU A 159 -29.36 1.43 6.02
CA LEU A 159 -28.57 1.47 4.80
C LEU A 159 -27.14 1.00 5.04
N ARG A 160 -26.57 0.29 4.08
CA ARG A 160 -25.16 -0.06 4.01
C ARG A 160 -24.53 0.63 2.82
N ILE A 161 -23.56 1.52 3.07
CA ILE A 161 -22.81 2.23 2.03
C ILE A 161 -21.42 1.64 1.94
N VAL A 162 -20.99 1.28 0.73
CA VAL A 162 -19.68 0.70 0.45
C VAL A 162 -18.99 1.57 -0.58
N ASP A 163 -17.87 2.19 -0.23
CA ASP A 163 -17.05 2.89 -1.19
C ASP A 163 -15.68 2.22 -1.40
N SER A 164 -15.29 2.09 -2.66
CA SER A 164 -14.04 1.43 -3.04
C SER A 164 -13.60 1.84 -4.44
N TYR A 165 -12.39 1.52 -4.79
CA TYR A 165 -11.96 1.22 -6.14
C TYR A 165 -11.75 -0.30 -6.27
N ALA A 166 -11.53 -0.80 -7.50
CA ALA A 166 -11.35 -2.21 -7.78
C ALA A 166 -10.24 -2.84 -6.93
N GLY A 167 -10.46 -4.09 -6.57
CA GLY A 167 -9.53 -4.89 -5.79
C GLY A 167 -8.63 -5.77 -6.66
N PHE A 168 -8.13 -6.82 -6.01
CA PHE A 168 -7.44 -7.91 -6.68
C PHE A 168 -8.38 -9.12 -6.76
N THR A 169 -8.46 -9.73 -7.93
CA THR A 169 -9.31 -10.89 -8.17
C THR A 169 -8.93 -12.04 -7.25
N GLY A 170 -9.91 -12.60 -6.57
CA GLY A 170 -9.73 -13.68 -5.59
C GLY A 170 -9.24 -13.24 -4.21
N ASP A 171 -8.97 -11.93 -3.98
CA ASP A 171 -8.39 -11.40 -2.74
C ASP A 171 -9.25 -10.28 -2.09
N ALA A 172 -10.51 -10.16 -2.49
CA ALA A 172 -11.43 -9.15 -1.97
C ALA A 172 -12.79 -9.80 -1.62
N PRO A 173 -12.86 -10.62 -0.54
CA PRO A 173 -14.00 -11.48 -0.23
C PRO A 173 -15.30 -10.72 0.04
N VAL A 174 -15.24 -9.45 0.42
CA VAL A 174 -16.42 -8.58 0.59
C VAL A 174 -16.78 -7.86 -0.70
N LEU A 175 -15.81 -7.24 -1.37
CA LEU A 175 -16.07 -6.37 -2.52
C LEU A 175 -16.38 -7.16 -3.80
N GLU A 176 -15.62 -8.22 -4.10
CA GLU A 176 -15.75 -8.94 -5.37
C GLU A 176 -17.12 -9.58 -5.56
N PRO A 177 -17.71 -10.29 -4.58
CA PRO A 177 -19.06 -10.81 -4.70
C PRO A 177 -20.13 -9.73 -4.90
N LEU A 178 -20.01 -8.59 -4.24
CA LEU A 178 -20.92 -7.45 -4.44
C LEU A 178 -20.81 -6.89 -5.86
N TRP A 179 -19.60 -6.74 -6.36
CA TRP A 179 -19.32 -6.24 -7.70
C TRP A 179 -19.90 -7.17 -8.77
N GLN A 180 -19.62 -8.48 -8.68
CA GLN A 180 -20.13 -9.45 -9.62
C GLN A 180 -21.66 -9.53 -9.59
N ARG A 181 -22.26 -9.48 -8.40
CA ARG A 181 -23.70 -9.46 -8.22
C ARG A 181 -24.33 -8.21 -8.87
N ALA A 182 -23.68 -7.05 -8.76
CA ALA A 182 -24.15 -5.81 -9.37
C ALA A 182 -24.09 -5.88 -10.91
N LEU A 183 -22.97 -6.36 -11.48
CA LEU A 183 -22.82 -6.54 -12.93
C LEU A 183 -23.80 -7.55 -13.52
N GLY A 184 -24.21 -8.57 -12.76
CA GLY A 184 -25.24 -9.52 -13.15
C GLY A 184 -26.67 -8.97 -13.03
N GLY A 185 -26.85 -7.76 -12.52
CA GLY A 185 -28.12 -7.09 -12.34
C GLY A 185 -28.59 -6.30 -13.56
N GLN A 186 -29.67 -5.54 -13.36
CA GLN A 186 -30.21 -4.63 -14.38
C GLN A 186 -29.40 -3.32 -14.38
N ARG A 187 -29.03 -2.83 -15.56
CA ARG A 187 -28.53 -1.49 -15.74
C ARG A 187 -29.71 -0.50 -15.68
N LEU A 188 -29.60 0.52 -14.83
CA LEU A 188 -30.70 1.47 -14.56
C LEU A 188 -30.59 2.77 -15.35
N ASP A 189 -29.43 3.10 -15.91
CA ASP A 189 -29.16 4.37 -16.55
C ASP A 189 -28.29 4.16 -17.80
N ASP A 190 -28.59 4.85 -18.89
CA ASP A 190 -27.86 4.69 -20.15
C ASP A 190 -26.53 5.47 -20.16
N GLU A 191 -26.44 6.58 -19.45
CA GLU A 191 -25.26 7.45 -19.41
C GLU A 191 -24.33 7.11 -18.22
N LEU A 192 -24.90 6.76 -17.07
CA LEU A 192 -24.17 6.40 -15.87
C LEU A 192 -24.13 4.88 -15.70
N PRO A 193 -22.99 4.32 -15.27
CA PRO A 193 -22.86 2.88 -15.04
C PRO A 193 -23.51 2.47 -13.70
N ILE A 194 -24.82 2.61 -13.66
CA ILE A 194 -25.68 2.30 -12.50
C ILE A 194 -26.35 0.95 -12.72
N TYR A 195 -26.24 0.07 -11.74
CA TYR A 195 -26.77 -1.28 -11.74
C TYR A 195 -27.61 -1.53 -10.49
N ALA A 196 -28.63 -2.39 -10.60
CA ALA A 196 -29.38 -2.86 -9.45
C ALA A 196 -29.73 -4.35 -9.56
N THR A 197 -29.72 -5.02 -8.42
CA THR A 197 -30.19 -6.40 -8.28
C THR A 197 -30.70 -6.64 -6.86
N GLY A 198 -31.97 -7.06 -6.73
CA GLY A 198 -32.62 -7.17 -5.43
C GLY A 198 -32.54 -5.85 -4.66
N ARG A 199 -31.91 -5.87 -3.48
CA ARG A 199 -31.72 -4.69 -2.63
C ARG A 199 -30.34 -4.02 -2.76
N LEU A 200 -29.55 -4.40 -3.77
CA LEU A 200 -28.27 -3.80 -4.10
C LEU A 200 -28.43 -2.77 -5.21
N TRP A 201 -27.97 -1.55 -4.98
CA TRP A 201 -27.73 -0.51 -5.96
C TRP A 201 -26.22 -0.26 -6.10
N ALA A 202 -25.72 -0.13 -7.31
CA ALA A 202 -24.29 0.03 -7.52
C ALA A 202 -23.99 1.06 -8.62
N PHE A 203 -23.02 1.93 -8.35
CA PHE A 203 -22.37 2.77 -9.33
C PHE A 203 -20.95 2.22 -9.56
N LEU A 204 -20.70 1.63 -10.75
CA LEU A 204 -19.47 0.93 -11.10
C LEU A 204 -18.79 1.63 -12.27
N ASP A 205 -18.08 2.73 -11.99
CA ASP A 205 -17.49 3.58 -13.01
C ASP A 205 -16.04 3.20 -13.29
N GLN A 206 -15.73 2.83 -14.53
CA GLN A 206 -14.44 2.29 -14.94
C GLN A 206 -13.87 2.99 -16.18
N GLY A 207 -12.56 2.85 -16.37
CA GLY A 207 -11.85 3.31 -17.55
C GLY A 207 -11.64 4.83 -17.59
N GLU A 208 -11.33 5.32 -18.78
CA GLU A 208 -11.07 6.75 -18.99
C GLU A 208 -12.32 7.62 -18.82
N GLU A 209 -13.52 7.06 -19.05
CA GLU A 209 -14.78 7.75 -18.77
C GLU A 209 -14.93 8.08 -17.27
N ALA A 210 -14.51 7.16 -16.40
CA ALA A 210 -14.50 7.41 -14.96
C ALA A 210 -13.56 8.56 -14.58
N GLN A 211 -12.41 8.67 -15.25
CA GLN A 211 -11.49 9.80 -15.08
C GLN A 211 -12.14 11.13 -15.48
N ARG A 212 -12.83 11.15 -16.63
CA ARG A 212 -13.53 12.35 -17.12
C ARG A 212 -14.69 12.77 -16.21
N ARG A 213 -15.39 11.82 -15.58
CA ARG A 213 -16.46 12.12 -14.61
C ARG A 213 -15.92 12.60 -13.27
N ALA A 214 -14.74 12.09 -12.86
CA ALA A 214 -14.13 12.40 -11.57
C ALA A 214 -13.61 13.83 -11.50
N TRP A 215 -13.08 14.36 -12.60
CA TRP A 215 -12.40 15.64 -12.63
C TRP A 215 -12.94 16.55 -13.74
N ARG A 216 -13.19 17.80 -13.37
CA ARG A 216 -13.60 18.84 -14.31
C ARG A 216 -12.44 19.82 -14.47
N GLY A 217 -11.79 19.84 -15.64
CA GLY A 217 -10.75 20.80 -15.96
C GLY A 217 -9.53 20.23 -16.69
N THR A 218 -8.67 21.11 -17.16
CA THR A 218 -7.49 20.78 -17.98
C THR A 218 -6.34 20.12 -17.22
N GLU A 219 -6.31 20.25 -15.90
CA GLU A 219 -5.27 19.63 -15.04
C GLU A 219 -5.38 18.10 -14.95
N MET A 220 -6.52 17.55 -15.34
CA MET A 220 -6.77 16.11 -15.31
C MET A 220 -5.83 15.33 -16.20
N GLU A 221 -5.59 15.79 -17.44
CA GLU A 221 -4.78 15.07 -18.41
C GLU A 221 -3.32 14.96 -17.95
N SER A 222 -2.74 16.06 -17.45
CA SER A 222 -1.38 16.07 -16.91
C SER A 222 -1.25 15.16 -15.69
N TYR A 223 -2.23 15.20 -14.76
CA TYR A 223 -2.25 14.34 -13.60
C TYR A 223 -2.23 12.85 -13.98
N TYR A 224 -3.14 12.42 -14.87
CA TYR A 224 -3.19 11.00 -15.24
C TYR A 224 -2.01 10.57 -16.11
N ALA A 225 -1.44 11.46 -16.92
CA ALA A 225 -0.20 11.19 -17.67
C ALA A 225 0.97 10.95 -16.71
N GLU A 226 1.11 11.78 -15.68
CA GLU A 226 2.14 11.62 -14.64
C GLU A 226 1.94 10.32 -13.84
N GLN A 227 0.70 10.03 -13.42
CA GLN A 227 0.41 8.78 -12.71
C GLN A 227 0.68 7.55 -13.57
N ARG A 228 0.37 7.61 -14.87
CA ARG A 228 0.65 6.51 -15.82
C ARG A 228 2.15 6.30 -16.01
N ALA A 229 2.95 7.36 -16.00
CA ALA A 229 4.39 7.28 -16.14
C ALA A 229 5.09 6.77 -14.86
N SER A 230 4.55 7.09 -13.68
CA SER A 230 5.18 6.80 -12.39
C SER A 230 4.73 5.47 -11.77
N LEU A 231 3.52 4.98 -12.08
CA LEU A 231 2.97 3.77 -11.51
C LEU A 231 3.18 2.57 -12.43
N ARG A 232 3.23 1.38 -11.83
CA ARG A 232 3.16 0.12 -12.58
C ARG A 232 1.82 0.02 -13.32
N PRO A 233 1.75 -0.61 -14.51
CA PRO A 233 0.53 -0.68 -15.30
C PRO A 233 -0.69 -1.21 -14.56
N GLY A 234 -0.58 -2.31 -13.81
CA GLY A 234 -1.69 -2.85 -13.02
C GLY A 234 -2.08 -1.96 -11.85
N THR A 235 -1.11 -1.32 -11.18
CA THR A 235 -1.41 -0.33 -10.14
C THR A 235 -2.17 0.87 -10.72
N TYR A 236 -1.73 1.38 -11.88
CA TYR A 236 -2.46 2.44 -12.59
C TYR A 236 -3.87 2.00 -12.99
N ALA A 237 -4.01 0.82 -13.59
CA ALA A 237 -5.30 0.28 -14.01
C ALA A 237 -6.26 0.12 -12.80
N ARG A 238 -5.78 -0.38 -11.67
CA ARG A 238 -6.59 -0.54 -10.47
C ARG A 238 -7.01 0.79 -9.85
N LEU A 239 -6.07 1.72 -9.66
CA LEU A 239 -6.32 2.97 -8.95
C LEU A 239 -6.98 4.04 -9.83
N HIS A 240 -6.55 4.16 -11.08
CA HIS A 240 -6.92 5.26 -11.96
C HIS A 240 -7.83 4.88 -13.12
N LEU A 241 -8.03 3.58 -13.37
CA LEU A 241 -9.06 3.08 -14.29
C LEU A 241 -10.13 2.24 -13.58
N ASN A 242 -10.02 2.03 -12.28
CA ASN A 242 -10.95 1.23 -11.48
C ASN A 242 -11.17 -0.19 -12.05
N GLN A 243 -10.09 -0.82 -12.52
CA GLN A 243 -10.11 -2.14 -13.14
C GLN A 243 -9.54 -3.20 -12.21
N TRP A 244 -10.23 -4.34 -12.10
CA TRP A 244 -9.75 -5.48 -11.33
C TRP A 244 -8.43 -6.00 -11.90
N GLN A 245 -7.51 -6.34 -11.01
CA GLN A 245 -6.20 -6.87 -11.37
C GLN A 245 -6.00 -8.26 -10.75
N SER A 246 -5.13 -9.07 -11.33
CA SER A 246 -4.60 -10.23 -10.62
C SER A 246 -3.72 -9.75 -9.47
N GLY A 247 -3.69 -10.48 -8.36
CA GLY A 247 -2.81 -10.16 -7.21
C GLY A 247 -1.32 -10.29 -7.53
N GLU A 248 -1.00 -10.90 -8.65
CA GLU A 248 0.35 -11.10 -9.17
C GLU A 248 0.50 -10.33 -10.49
N GLU A 249 1.42 -9.40 -10.52
CA GLU A 249 1.79 -8.64 -11.71
C GLU A 249 3.27 -8.90 -12.01
N ALA A 250 3.64 -9.04 -13.29
CA ALA A 250 5.05 -9.14 -13.66
C ALA A 250 5.84 -7.98 -13.01
N PHE A 251 6.95 -8.30 -12.39
CA PHE A 251 7.78 -7.29 -11.71
C PHE A 251 8.25 -6.22 -12.70
N ILE A 252 8.75 -6.64 -13.86
CA ILE A 252 9.19 -5.81 -14.98
C ILE A 252 8.85 -6.50 -16.30
N THR A 253 8.84 -5.74 -17.40
CA THR A 253 8.77 -6.32 -18.75
C THR A 253 10.14 -6.76 -19.24
N SER A 254 10.17 -7.58 -20.30
CA SER A 254 11.42 -7.93 -21.00
C SER A 254 12.13 -6.71 -21.56
N GLU A 255 11.37 -5.76 -22.10
CA GLU A 255 11.87 -4.51 -22.66
C GLU A 255 12.52 -3.62 -21.59
N ASP A 256 11.95 -3.58 -20.37
CA ASP A 256 12.52 -2.83 -19.24
C ASP A 256 13.90 -3.38 -18.87
N TRP A 257 14.02 -4.73 -18.77
CA TRP A 257 15.29 -5.38 -18.47
C TRP A 257 16.30 -5.21 -19.59
N ASP A 258 15.91 -5.50 -20.83
CA ASP A 258 16.77 -5.43 -22.01
C ASP A 258 17.32 -4.00 -22.24
N ALA A 259 16.57 -2.97 -21.83
CA ALA A 259 17.03 -1.58 -21.85
C ALA A 259 18.14 -1.26 -20.83
N CYS A 260 18.33 -2.11 -19.80
CA CYS A 260 19.45 -2.02 -18.85
C CYS A 260 20.69 -2.79 -19.31
N VAL A 261 20.56 -3.61 -20.36
CA VAL A 261 21.69 -4.42 -20.86
C VAL A 261 22.63 -3.55 -21.68
N VAL A 262 23.90 -3.56 -21.30
CA VAL A 262 24.99 -2.91 -22.03
C VAL A 262 25.81 -3.99 -22.74
N PRO A 263 25.70 -4.12 -24.08
CA PRO A 263 26.32 -5.25 -24.82
C PRO A 263 27.84 -5.35 -24.68
N THR A 264 28.51 -4.24 -24.42
CA THR A 264 29.97 -4.16 -24.26
C THR A 264 30.45 -4.38 -22.83
N LEU A 265 29.51 -4.44 -21.88
CA LEU A 265 29.84 -4.70 -20.48
C LEU A 265 30.16 -6.17 -20.27
N ALA A 266 31.16 -6.44 -19.47
CA ALA A 266 31.58 -7.79 -19.06
C ALA A 266 31.78 -7.83 -17.54
N PRO A 267 31.77 -9.05 -16.93
CA PRO A 267 32.14 -9.19 -15.53
C PRO A 267 33.51 -8.59 -15.23
N ILE A 268 33.65 -7.98 -14.04
CA ILE A 268 34.90 -7.34 -13.63
C ILE A 268 36.07 -8.33 -13.60
N GLY A 269 37.23 -7.90 -14.09
CA GLY A 269 38.47 -8.67 -14.00
C GLY A 269 39.09 -8.64 -12.61
N PRO A 270 39.98 -9.58 -12.30
CA PRO A 270 40.59 -9.73 -10.96
C PRO A 270 41.47 -8.54 -10.53
N THR A 271 41.81 -7.66 -11.43
CA THR A 271 42.64 -6.46 -11.16
C THR A 271 41.81 -5.20 -10.91
N SER A 272 40.49 -5.27 -10.95
CA SER A 272 39.62 -4.14 -10.64
C SER A 272 39.75 -3.72 -9.18
N ARG A 273 39.86 -2.40 -8.92
CA ARG A 273 39.92 -1.83 -7.56
C ARG A 273 38.61 -1.27 -7.08
N GLU A 274 37.54 -1.53 -7.81
CA GLU A 274 36.20 -1.04 -7.48
C GLU A 274 35.69 -1.70 -6.16
N ARG A 275 34.89 -0.97 -5.44
CA ARG A 275 34.29 -1.45 -4.19
C ARG A 275 33.00 -2.19 -4.50
N LEU A 276 32.93 -3.45 -4.13
CA LEU A 276 31.78 -4.30 -4.37
C LEU A 276 30.74 -4.21 -3.26
N HIS A 277 29.50 -4.02 -3.65
CA HIS A 277 28.32 -4.23 -2.82
C HIS A 277 27.69 -5.56 -3.23
N ILE A 278 27.55 -6.47 -2.29
CA ILE A 278 27.17 -7.84 -2.57
C ILE A 278 25.82 -8.15 -1.92
N GLY A 279 24.93 -8.79 -2.66
CA GLY A 279 23.73 -9.42 -2.15
C GLY A 279 23.83 -10.93 -2.26
N VAL A 280 23.31 -11.64 -1.26
CA VAL A 280 23.30 -13.10 -1.19
C VAL A 280 21.87 -13.55 -0.89
N ASP A 281 21.36 -14.43 -1.75
CA ASP A 281 20.15 -15.20 -1.49
C ASP A 281 20.53 -16.68 -1.45
N ALA A 282 20.39 -17.30 -0.27
CA ALA A 282 20.92 -18.64 -0.01
C ALA A 282 19.79 -19.65 0.13
N ALA A 283 19.86 -20.72 -0.66
CA ALA A 283 19.03 -21.90 -0.49
C ALA A 283 19.90 -23.18 -0.57
N THR A 284 19.57 -24.17 0.24
CA THR A 284 20.25 -25.45 0.22
C THR A 284 19.52 -26.54 -0.54
N LYS A 285 18.16 -26.43 -0.61
CA LYS A 285 17.31 -27.44 -1.27
C LYS A 285 16.14 -26.74 -2.00
N GLY A 286 15.83 -27.27 -3.19
CA GLY A 286 14.64 -26.91 -3.93
C GLY A 286 14.69 -25.55 -4.65
N ASP A 287 15.45 -24.60 -4.16
CA ASP A 287 15.68 -23.28 -4.75
C ASP A 287 17.14 -23.05 -5.12
N CYS A 288 17.43 -22.04 -5.95
CA CYS A 288 18.81 -21.68 -6.28
C CYS A 288 19.44 -20.89 -5.13
N ALA A 289 20.78 -20.92 -5.07
CA ALA A 289 21.52 -19.94 -4.29
C ALA A 289 22.19 -18.95 -5.24
N ALA A 290 22.25 -17.69 -4.86
CA ALA A 290 22.81 -16.64 -5.70
C ALA A 290 23.68 -15.66 -4.91
N VAL A 291 24.78 -15.26 -5.52
CA VAL A 291 25.65 -14.15 -5.09
C VAL A 291 25.73 -13.17 -6.24
N VAL A 292 25.33 -11.93 -6.01
CA VAL A 292 25.38 -10.87 -7.01
C VAL A 292 26.15 -9.68 -6.43
N ALA A 293 27.14 -9.21 -7.18
CA ALA A 293 27.95 -8.05 -6.82
C ALA A 293 27.70 -6.90 -7.79
N VAL A 294 27.54 -5.70 -7.25
CA VAL A 294 27.41 -4.47 -8.01
C VAL A 294 28.44 -3.44 -7.56
N VAL A 295 28.70 -2.47 -8.41
CA VAL A 295 29.51 -1.27 -8.11
C VAL A 295 28.69 -0.03 -8.39
N LEU A 296 28.99 1.04 -7.68
CA LEU A 296 28.46 2.36 -7.98
C LEU A 296 29.38 3.06 -8.98
N ASP A 297 28.85 3.41 -10.15
CA ASP A 297 29.55 4.08 -11.23
C ASP A 297 28.88 5.43 -11.50
N GLY A 298 29.33 6.46 -10.80
CA GLY A 298 28.66 7.76 -10.75
C GLY A 298 27.28 7.62 -10.10
N GLU A 299 26.23 7.98 -10.84
CA GLU A 299 24.83 7.84 -10.39
C GLU A 299 24.21 6.50 -10.80
N ARG A 300 24.93 5.62 -11.49
CA ARG A 300 24.45 4.33 -11.94
C ARG A 300 24.96 3.20 -11.06
N VAL A 301 24.12 2.18 -10.90
CA VAL A 301 24.53 0.89 -10.33
C VAL A 301 24.88 -0.04 -11.47
N ARG A 302 26.09 -0.59 -11.49
CA ARG A 302 26.57 -1.50 -12.52
C ARG A 302 26.77 -2.90 -11.96
N LEU A 303 26.26 -3.90 -12.66
CA LEU A 303 26.52 -5.31 -12.34
C LEU A 303 28.01 -5.59 -12.53
N ALA A 304 28.68 -6.01 -11.46
CA ALA A 304 30.09 -6.32 -11.44
C ALA A 304 30.36 -7.78 -11.78
N CYS A 305 29.76 -8.68 -11.04
CA CYS A 305 29.79 -10.12 -11.29
C CYS A 305 28.65 -10.81 -10.55
N HIS A 306 28.32 -12.03 -10.92
CA HIS A 306 27.38 -12.85 -10.20
C HIS A 306 27.70 -14.34 -10.36
N HIS A 307 27.10 -15.16 -9.52
CA HIS A 307 27.06 -16.61 -9.68
C HIS A 307 25.79 -17.18 -9.11
N ILE A 308 25.16 -18.08 -9.83
CA ILE A 308 23.91 -18.75 -9.45
C ILE A 308 24.22 -20.28 -9.38
N TRP A 309 23.87 -20.92 -8.27
CA TRP A 309 24.02 -22.37 -8.10
C TRP A 309 22.60 -22.97 -8.07
N THR A 310 22.39 -23.94 -8.96
CA THR A 310 21.15 -24.71 -9.00
C THR A 310 21.37 -26.08 -8.38
N PRO A 311 20.67 -26.41 -7.26
CA PRO A 311 20.84 -27.75 -6.64
C PRO A 311 20.32 -28.84 -7.55
N ARG A 312 20.97 -29.98 -7.53
CA ARG A 312 20.46 -31.19 -8.19
C ARG A 312 19.45 -31.89 -7.29
N ARG A 313 18.51 -32.61 -7.91
CA ARG A 313 17.49 -33.34 -7.15
C ARG A 313 18.17 -34.39 -6.27
N GLY A 314 18.00 -34.32 -4.95
CA GLY A 314 18.61 -35.22 -3.97
C GLY A 314 20.03 -34.85 -3.54
N ASP A 315 20.63 -33.78 -4.11
CA ASP A 315 21.98 -33.30 -3.80
C ASP A 315 21.90 -31.82 -3.34
N PRO A 316 21.83 -31.58 -2.02
CA PRO A 316 21.76 -30.20 -1.48
C PRO A 316 23.04 -29.42 -1.77
N LEU A 317 22.93 -28.11 -1.92
CA LEU A 317 24.09 -27.22 -2.05
C LEU A 317 24.86 -27.17 -0.73
N ASP A 318 26.17 -27.39 -0.84
CA ASP A 318 27.12 -27.12 0.23
C ASP A 318 27.51 -25.64 0.21
N LEU A 319 27.09 -24.89 1.23
CA LEU A 319 27.34 -23.46 1.30
C LEU A 319 28.84 -23.14 1.49
N GLU A 320 29.62 -24.02 2.10
CA GLU A 320 31.07 -23.83 2.26
C GLU A 320 31.77 -23.91 0.89
N LEU A 321 31.43 -24.91 0.09
CA LEU A 321 32.04 -25.14 -1.22
C LEU A 321 31.52 -24.19 -2.30
N THR A 322 30.37 -23.52 -2.07
CA THR A 322 29.71 -22.62 -3.02
C THR A 322 29.84 -21.16 -2.58
N ILE A 323 28.93 -20.68 -1.77
CA ILE A 323 28.81 -19.24 -1.39
C ILE A 323 30.09 -18.80 -0.65
N GLU A 324 30.52 -19.52 0.38
CA GLU A 324 31.69 -19.12 1.18
C GLU A 324 32.94 -19.05 0.32
N ALA A 325 33.22 -20.12 -0.43
CA ALA A 325 34.37 -20.16 -1.31
C ALA A 325 34.37 -19.07 -2.38
N TYR A 326 33.19 -18.72 -2.91
CA TYR A 326 33.04 -17.66 -3.88
C TYR A 326 33.29 -16.27 -3.27
N LEU A 327 32.70 -15.97 -2.10
CA LEU A 327 32.90 -14.72 -1.39
C LEU A 327 34.36 -14.52 -0.95
N LEU A 328 35.02 -15.56 -0.49
CA LEU A 328 36.46 -15.52 -0.15
C LEU A 328 37.33 -15.23 -1.37
N ARG A 329 37.01 -15.81 -2.54
CA ARG A 329 37.70 -15.49 -3.80
C ARG A 329 37.50 -14.03 -4.21
N LEU A 330 36.27 -13.51 -4.09
CA LEU A 330 35.99 -12.08 -4.38
C LEU A 330 36.77 -11.18 -3.44
N LYS A 331 36.83 -11.50 -2.15
CA LYS A 331 37.61 -10.74 -1.17
C LYS A 331 39.13 -10.75 -1.47
N ALA A 332 39.67 -11.85 -1.95
CA ALA A 332 41.09 -11.96 -2.31
C ALA A 332 41.44 -11.05 -3.52
N ALA A 333 40.47 -10.80 -4.41
CA ALA A 333 40.70 -10.04 -5.65
C ALA A 333 40.20 -8.57 -5.56
N HIS A 334 39.23 -8.26 -4.73
CA HIS A 334 38.54 -6.97 -4.72
C HIS A 334 38.32 -6.41 -3.32
N THR A 335 38.05 -5.11 -3.23
CA THR A 335 37.56 -4.46 -2.01
C THR A 335 36.06 -4.68 -1.87
N ILE A 336 35.60 -5.29 -0.76
CA ILE A 336 34.19 -5.52 -0.50
C ILE A 336 33.69 -4.45 0.47
N ALA A 337 32.66 -3.70 0.07
CA ALA A 337 32.03 -2.67 0.87
C ALA A 337 31.02 -3.25 1.86
N THR A 338 30.15 -4.13 1.39
CA THR A 338 29.16 -4.85 2.20
C THR A 338 28.77 -6.18 1.56
N VAL A 339 28.30 -7.12 2.40
CA VAL A 339 27.64 -8.36 1.96
C VAL A 339 26.32 -8.46 2.68
N ARG A 340 25.22 -8.15 2.00
CA ARG A 340 23.84 -8.30 2.53
C ARG A 340 23.32 -9.70 2.28
N TYR A 341 22.76 -10.32 3.33
CA TYR A 341 22.27 -11.68 3.27
C TYR A 341 21.07 -11.90 4.19
N ASP A 342 20.17 -12.83 3.80
CA ASP A 342 19.14 -13.32 4.72
C ASP A 342 19.80 -14.28 5.76
N PRO A 343 19.61 -14.03 7.07
CA PRO A 343 20.15 -14.90 8.11
C PRO A 343 19.61 -16.34 8.07
N PHE A 344 18.44 -16.56 7.45
CA PHE A 344 17.90 -17.89 7.26
C PHE A 344 18.86 -18.74 6.40
N GLN A 345 19.29 -19.88 6.90
CA GLN A 345 20.30 -20.79 6.35
C GLN A 345 21.76 -20.26 6.31
N MET A 346 22.00 -18.96 6.47
CA MET A 346 23.33 -18.34 6.36
C MET A 346 24.03 -18.09 7.72
N ALA A 347 23.38 -18.37 8.86
CA ALA A 347 23.90 -18.00 10.17
C ALA A 347 25.32 -18.52 10.46
N ARG A 348 25.60 -19.79 10.14
CA ARG A 348 26.93 -20.39 10.32
C ARG A 348 27.95 -19.77 9.37
N SER A 349 27.63 -19.73 8.08
CA SER A 349 28.49 -19.17 7.03
C SER A 349 28.83 -17.71 7.28
N ALA A 350 27.85 -16.90 7.76
CA ALA A 350 28.08 -15.52 8.11
C ALA A 350 29.11 -15.34 9.24
N VAL A 351 29.05 -16.18 10.29
CA VAL A 351 30.05 -16.15 11.37
C VAL A 351 31.46 -16.48 10.85
N THR A 352 31.57 -17.48 9.98
CA THR A 352 32.85 -17.88 9.34
C THR A 352 33.38 -16.73 8.48
N LEU A 353 32.55 -16.18 7.61
CA LEU A 353 32.93 -15.09 6.71
C LEU A 353 33.27 -13.78 7.45
N LYS A 354 32.59 -13.46 8.56
CA LYS A 354 32.96 -12.33 9.48
C LYS A 354 34.37 -12.55 10.07
N LYS A 355 34.70 -13.76 10.52
CA LYS A 355 36.07 -14.10 11.02
C LYS A 355 37.13 -13.90 9.95
N HIS A 356 36.78 -14.15 8.70
CA HIS A 356 37.66 -13.88 7.56
C HIS A 356 37.65 -12.40 7.14
N GLY A 357 36.96 -11.50 7.91
CA GLY A 357 36.97 -10.06 7.70
C GLY A 357 36.10 -9.61 6.51
N LEU A 358 35.05 -10.33 6.16
CA LEU A 358 34.01 -9.81 5.25
C LEU A 358 32.99 -8.94 6.03
N PRO A 359 32.57 -7.81 5.48
CA PRO A 359 31.57 -6.92 6.09
C PRO A 359 30.15 -7.49 5.88
N MET A 360 29.80 -8.51 6.68
CA MET A 360 28.52 -9.22 6.62
C MET A 360 27.42 -8.44 7.31
N GLU A 361 26.35 -8.07 6.59
CA GLU A 361 25.17 -7.33 7.06
C GLU A 361 23.92 -8.20 6.93
N GLU A 362 23.24 -8.43 8.06
CA GLU A 362 21.98 -9.18 8.06
C GLU A 362 20.84 -8.34 7.44
N TYR A 363 20.12 -8.95 6.52
CA TYR A 363 18.96 -8.35 5.87
C TYR A 363 17.84 -9.39 5.74
N PRO A 364 17.08 -9.65 6.82
CA PRO A 364 16.05 -10.66 6.85
C PRO A 364 15.00 -10.44 5.76
N GLN A 365 14.52 -11.50 5.13
CA GLN A 365 13.48 -11.44 4.09
C GLN A 365 12.08 -11.17 4.67
N THR A 366 11.95 -10.12 5.50
CA THR A 366 10.65 -9.63 5.95
C THR A 366 9.91 -8.96 4.80
N SER A 367 8.58 -8.86 4.90
CA SER A 367 7.76 -8.16 3.90
C SER A 367 8.23 -6.72 3.66
N GLY A 368 8.59 -5.98 4.73
CA GLY A 368 9.10 -4.61 4.61
C GLY A 368 10.45 -4.51 3.88
N ASN A 369 11.39 -5.40 4.19
CA ASN A 369 12.70 -5.42 3.56
C ASN A 369 12.61 -5.81 2.08
N LEU A 370 11.81 -6.84 1.75
CA LEU A 370 11.58 -7.24 0.36
C LEU A 370 10.86 -6.16 -0.43
N THR A 371 9.96 -5.40 0.20
CA THR A 371 9.32 -4.22 -0.42
C THR A 371 10.36 -3.15 -0.71
N ALA A 372 11.19 -2.78 0.27
CA ALA A 372 12.19 -1.72 0.11
C ALA A 372 13.25 -2.07 -0.96
N SER A 373 13.80 -3.29 -0.93
CA SER A 373 14.81 -3.72 -1.90
C SER A 373 14.21 -3.88 -3.30
N GLY A 374 12.99 -4.44 -3.40
CA GLY A 374 12.28 -4.58 -4.67
C GLY A 374 11.92 -3.25 -5.29
N GLN A 375 11.41 -2.29 -4.51
CA GLN A 375 11.09 -0.95 -5.01
C GLN A 375 12.33 -0.22 -5.50
N ASN A 376 13.43 -0.24 -4.75
CA ASN A 376 14.69 0.36 -5.18
C ASN A 376 15.18 -0.24 -6.52
N LEU A 377 15.15 -1.57 -6.66
CA LEU A 377 15.55 -2.22 -7.91
C LEU A 377 14.61 -1.86 -9.06
N TYR A 378 13.30 -1.79 -8.82
CA TYR A 378 12.32 -1.37 -9.83
C TYR A 378 12.59 0.04 -10.33
N GLU A 379 12.83 0.99 -9.43
CA GLU A 379 13.16 2.38 -9.76
C GLU A 379 14.45 2.48 -10.57
N LEU A 380 15.50 1.73 -10.19
CA LEU A 380 16.75 1.67 -10.94
C LEU A 380 16.57 1.14 -12.36
N ILE A 381 15.74 0.11 -12.54
CA ILE A 381 15.45 -0.45 -13.87
C ILE A 381 14.66 0.57 -14.71
N LYS A 382 13.58 1.14 -14.16
CA LYS A 382 12.71 2.09 -14.89
C LYS A 382 13.39 3.39 -15.23
N SER A 383 14.26 3.92 -14.37
CA SER A 383 15.07 5.11 -14.62
C SER A 383 16.31 4.85 -15.48
N ARG A 384 16.60 3.56 -15.83
CA ARG A 384 17.86 3.14 -16.48
C ARG A 384 19.10 3.49 -15.65
N GLY A 385 18.93 3.56 -14.35
CA GLY A 385 19.99 3.72 -13.36
C GLY A 385 20.75 2.40 -13.10
N LEU A 386 20.27 1.26 -13.62
CA LEU A 386 20.95 -0.03 -13.61
C LEU A 386 21.65 -0.29 -14.95
N ALA A 387 22.88 -0.82 -14.91
CA ALA A 387 23.59 -1.31 -16.08
C ALA A 387 24.01 -2.76 -15.84
N VAL A 388 23.61 -3.70 -16.71
CA VAL A 388 23.94 -5.11 -16.61
C VAL A 388 24.64 -5.61 -17.88
N TYR A 389 25.56 -6.54 -17.76
CA TYR A 389 26.11 -7.25 -18.92
C TYR A 389 25.13 -8.32 -19.42
N PRO A 390 25.22 -8.74 -20.70
CA PRO A 390 24.37 -9.79 -21.24
C PRO A 390 24.55 -11.10 -20.48
N ASP A 391 23.49 -11.57 -19.84
CA ASP A 391 23.44 -12.86 -19.16
C ASP A 391 22.03 -13.42 -19.21
N LYS A 392 21.91 -14.65 -19.72
CA LYS A 392 20.62 -15.28 -19.93
C LYS A 392 19.98 -15.74 -18.61
N GLU A 393 20.76 -16.30 -17.71
CA GLU A 393 20.25 -16.87 -16.45
C GLU A 393 19.72 -15.77 -15.53
N LEU A 394 20.46 -14.69 -15.37
CA LEU A 394 20.02 -13.55 -14.58
C LEU A 394 18.80 -12.85 -15.21
N ARG A 395 18.76 -12.78 -16.55
CA ARG A 395 17.59 -12.27 -17.28
C ARG A 395 16.36 -13.14 -17.02
N ASP A 396 16.50 -14.46 -17.10
CA ASP A 396 15.39 -15.38 -16.84
C ASP A 396 14.87 -15.20 -15.39
N HIS A 397 15.74 -15.02 -14.40
CA HIS A 397 15.36 -14.72 -13.02
C HIS A 397 14.63 -13.38 -12.90
N ALA A 398 14.99 -12.37 -13.68
CA ALA A 398 14.33 -11.07 -13.67
C ALA A 398 12.91 -11.14 -14.27
N ILE A 399 12.74 -11.83 -15.39
CA ILE A 399 11.43 -11.98 -16.06
C ILE A 399 10.49 -12.94 -15.33
N ASN A 400 11.03 -13.89 -14.57
CA ASN A 400 10.24 -14.82 -13.75
C ASN A 400 9.67 -14.17 -12.48
N ALA A 401 10.12 -12.97 -12.13
CA ALA A 401 9.69 -12.30 -10.91
C ALA A 401 8.33 -11.65 -11.08
N VAL A 402 7.51 -11.77 -10.05
CA VAL A 402 6.23 -11.07 -9.91
C VAL A 402 6.27 -10.12 -8.72
N ALA A 403 5.51 -9.07 -8.82
CA ALA A 403 5.25 -8.16 -7.71
C ALA A 403 3.93 -8.56 -7.08
N VAL A 404 3.96 -8.98 -5.83
CA VAL A 404 2.77 -9.36 -5.05
C VAL A 404 2.45 -8.25 -4.07
N ASP A 405 1.22 -7.72 -4.14
CA ASP A 405 0.75 -6.69 -3.21
C ASP A 405 0.56 -7.27 -1.80
N SER A 406 1.07 -6.59 -0.79
CA SER A 406 1.06 -7.03 0.61
C SER A 406 0.24 -6.13 1.54
N GLY A 407 -0.55 -5.17 1.00
CA GLY A 407 -1.30 -4.20 1.79
C GLY A 407 -0.46 -3.07 2.43
N ARG A 408 0.84 -3.27 2.61
CA ARG A 408 1.83 -2.27 3.05
C ARG A 408 2.80 -1.87 1.93
N GLY A 409 2.51 -2.27 0.71
CA GLY A 409 3.34 -2.16 -0.46
C GLY A 409 3.39 -3.50 -1.19
N TRP A 410 4.28 -3.65 -2.15
CA TRP A 410 4.45 -4.89 -2.90
C TRP A 410 5.85 -5.46 -2.66
N ARG A 411 5.98 -6.76 -2.74
CA ARG A 411 7.26 -7.48 -2.60
C ARG A 411 7.56 -8.31 -3.83
N LEU A 412 8.83 -8.55 -4.08
CA LEU A 412 9.28 -9.55 -5.05
C LEU A 412 8.83 -10.95 -4.61
N ALA A 413 8.27 -11.70 -5.55
CA ALA A 413 7.89 -13.10 -5.35
C ALA A 413 8.05 -13.87 -6.66
N LYS A 414 8.00 -15.19 -6.59
CA LYS A 414 7.94 -16.07 -7.76
C LYS A 414 6.48 -16.46 -8.03
N GLU A 415 6.08 -16.42 -9.29
CA GLU A 415 4.73 -16.81 -9.73
C GLU A 415 4.43 -18.29 -9.42
N LYS A 416 5.42 -19.16 -9.64
CA LYS A 416 5.32 -20.60 -9.38
C LYS A 416 6.60 -21.11 -8.73
N ALA A 417 6.48 -22.14 -7.92
CA ALA A 417 7.64 -22.77 -7.25
C ALA A 417 8.74 -23.24 -8.22
N SER A 418 8.38 -23.54 -9.47
CA SER A 418 9.33 -23.94 -10.53
C SER A 418 10.09 -22.78 -11.14
N ARG A 419 9.64 -21.52 -11.00
CA ARG A 419 10.33 -20.34 -11.51
C ARG A 419 11.31 -19.82 -10.47
N LYS A 420 12.53 -19.55 -10.90
CA LYS A 420 13.62 -19.09 -10.05
C LYS A 420 13.80 -17.59 -10.18
N ILE A 421 14.00 -16.90 -9.04
CA ILE A 421 14.22 -15.46 -8.95
C ILE A 421 15.37 -15.06 -8.03
N ASP A 422 16.08 -16.05 -7.47
CA ASP A 422 17.08 -15.87 -6.41
C ASP A 422 18.20 -14.91 -6.84
N GLY A 423 18.61 -14.94 -8.11
CA GLY A 423 19.56 -13.98 -8.69
C GLY A 423 19.04 -12.54 -8.66
N LEU A 424 17.74 -12.33 -8.89
CA LEU A 424 17.12 -11.00 -8.82
C LEU A 424 16.97 -10.51 -7.38
N VAL A 425 16.64 -11.41 -6.43
CA VAL A 425 16.58 -11.08 -5.00
C VAL A 425 17.96 -10.65 -4.51
N ALA A 426 19.00 -11.44 -4.81
CA ALA A 426 20.38 -11.06 -4.49
C ALA A 426 20.80 -9.74 -5.12
N LEU A 427 20.43 -9.49 -6.40
CA LEU A 427 20.67 -8.20 -7.08
C LEU A 427 19.99 -7.04 -6.34
N SER A 428 18.73 -7.23 -5.88
CA SER A 428 17.99 -6.20 -5.16
C SER A 428 18.68 -5.79 -3.84
N PHE A 429 19.25 -6.75 -3.12
CA PHE A 429 20.01 -6.50 -1.88
C PHE A 429 21.32 -5.75 -2.16
N ALA A 430 22.02 -6.15 -3.22
CA ALA A 430 23.26 -5.49 -3.66
C ALA A 430 23.01 -4.03 -4.07
N CYS A 431 21.99 -3.79 -4.91
CA CYS A 431 21.63 -2.45 -5.38
C CYS A 431 21.23 -1.51 -4.23
N LEU A 432 20.37 -2.00 -3.32
CA LEU A 432 19.96 -1.21 -2.15
C LEU A 432 21.17 -0.85 -1.26
N SER A 433 22.11 -1.77 -1.11
CA SER A 433 23.35 -1.51 -0.36
C SER A 433 24.24 -0.45 -1.03
N ALA A 434 24.38 -0.51 -2.35
CA ALA A 434 25.17 0.46 -3.12
C ALA A 434 24.60 1.89 -2.97
N ILE A 435 23.27 2.05 -3.13
CA ILE A 435 22.60 3.34 -3.00
C ILE A 435 22.66 3.88 -1.56
N ALA A 436 22.42 3.03 -0.55
CA ALA A 436 22.50 3.45 0.86
C ALA A 436 23.89 3.99 1.25
N THR A 437 24.95 3.44 0.68
CA THR A 437 26.33 3.91 0.93
C THR A 437 26.61 5.25 0.26
N SER A 438 26.00 5.57 -0.88
CA SER A 438 26.16 6.86 -1.56
C SER A 438 25.43 8.00 -0.84
N ALA A 439 24.34 7.70 -0.15
CA ALA A 439 23.54 8.68 0.58
C ALA A 439 24.14 9.06 1.96
N ALA A 440 25.13 8.30 2.45
CA ALA A 440 25.80 8.61 3.70
C ALA A 440 26.80 9.78 3.48
N PRO A 441 26.73 10.91 4.25
CA PRO A 441 27.70 11.97 4.14
C PRO A 441 29.11 11.43 4.48
N ALA A 442 30.09 11.77 3.64
CA ALA A 442 31.47 11.41 3.87
C ALA A 442 31.98 12.10 5.16
N GLY A 443 32.09 11.36 6.26
CA GLY A 443 32.68 11.82 7.51
C GLY A 443 31.68 11.89 8.68
N GLY A 444 31.56 10.80 9.43
CA GLY A 444 30.95 10.78 10.76
C GLY A 444 31.20 9.41 11.40
N TYR A 445 32.05 9.40 12.45
CA TYR A 445 32.23 8.26 13.34
C TYR A 445 30.86 7.94 13.99
N VAL A 446 30.28 6.78 13.71
CA VAL A 446 29.08 6.29 14.38
C VAL A 446 29.52 5.33 15.48
N ASP A 447 29.24 5.69 16.72
CA ASP A 447 29.40 4.84 17.90
C ASP A 447 28.54 3.55 17.73
N PRO A 448 29.12 2.33 17.87
CA PRO A 448 28.40 1.08 17.70
C PRO A 448 27.40 0.73 18.81
N GLY A 449 27.11 1.63 19.73
CA GLY A 449 26.37 1.34 20.98
C GLY A 449 24.90 1.74 21.03
N GLN A 450 24.28 2.33 20.00
CA GLN A 450 22.86 2.67 20.04
C GLN A 450 22.03 1.95 18.97
N GLY A 451 21.04 1.21 19.46
CA GLY A 451 20.21 0.27 18.77
C GLY A 451 19.41 0.82 17.58
N ALA A 452 19.12 -0.09 16.69
CA ALA A 452 18.40 0.06 15.44
C ALA A 452 16.90 0.40 15.64
N ASP A 453 16.58 1.69 15.83
CA ASP A 453 15.18 2.13 15.85
C ASP A 453 14.94 3.51 15.19
N SER A 454 15.86 4.05 14.39
CA SER A 454 15.61 5.33 13.73
C SER A 454 16.23 5.45 12.34
N ALA A 455 15.76 4.68 11.39
CA ALA A 455 16.10 4.85 9.96
C ALA A 455 14.85 4.90 9.05
N TYR A 456 13.81 5.62 9.49
CA TYR A 456 12.69 5.99 8.63
C TYR A 456 12.28 7.43 8.90
N SER A 457 13.16 8.36 8.57
CA SER A 457 12.80 9.78 8.49
C SER A 457 13.73 10.49 7.51
N ALA A 458 13.50 10.34 6.26
CA ALA A 458 14.10 11.20 5.25
C ALA A 458 13.06 11.55 4.18
N THR A 459 12.96 12.85 3.94
CA THR A 459 12.17 13.58 2.95
C THR A 459 10.74 13.95 3.38
N ARG A 460 10.65 14.84 4.38
CA ARG A 460 9.61 15.86 4.38
C ARG A 460 10.24 17.17 3.91
N LEU A 461 9.83 17.62 2.76
CA LEU A 461 9.97 19.03 2.36
C LEU A 461 9.19 19.86 3.38
N THR A 462 9.89 20.72 4.11
CA THR A 462 9.31 21.65 5.08
C THR A 462 8.75 22.87 4.36
N PRO A 463 7.49 23.25 4.61
CA PRO A 463 7.06 24.61 4.40
C PRO A 463 7.51 25.46 5.61
N ASP A 464 7.86 26.70 5.35
CA ASP A 464 8.29 27.75 6.28
C ASP A 464 7.47 27.81 7.57
N ARG A 465 8.16 27.89 8.71
CA ARG A 465 7.56 28.16 10.02
C ARG A 465 7.29 29.66 10.18
N PRO A 466 6.11 30.08 10.62
CA PRO A 466 5.94 31.32 11.34
C PRO A 466 6.41 31.14 12.80
N ARG A 467 7.15 32.11 13.30
CA ARG A 467 7.64 32.20 14.68
C ARG A 467 6.49 32.43 15.66
N GLY A 468 6.53 31.73 16.77
CA GLY A 468 5.98 32.17 18.05
C GLY A 468 4.80 31.38 18.60
N PHE A 469 5.09 30.36 19.43
CA PHE A 469 4.22 29.98 20.55
C PHE A 469 5.10 29.55 21.72
N GLY A 470 5.19 30.42 22.69
CA GLY A 470 5.83 30.16 23.97
C GLY A 470 4.79 30.04 25.10
N LEU A 471 5.11 29.24 26.11
CA LEU A 471 4.57 29.23 27.49
C LEU A 471 3.31 28.46 27.83
N SER A 472 2.51 27.90 26.92
CA SER A 472 1.32 27.11 27.32
C SER A 472 1.54 25.60 27.46
N GLU A 473 2.52 25.05 26.80
CA GLU A 473 2.77 23.60 26.77
C GLU A 473 3.50 23.06 28.02
N ARG A 474 4.38 23.85 28.65
CA ARG A 474 5.02 23.48 29.91
C ARG A 474 4.02 23.30 31.06
N ARG A 475 2.99 24.13 31.13
CA ARG A 475 1.95 24.03 32.19
C ARG A 475 1.01 22.84 32.00
N ARG A 476 0.89 22.27 30.81
CA ARG A 476 0.07 21.10 30.54
C ARG A 476 0.75 19.80 30.97
N LEU A 477 2.05 19.70 30.81
CA LEU A 477 2.85 18.53 31.24
C LEU A 477 3.00 18.44 32.77
N GLU A 478 3.13 19.57 33.44
CA GLU A 478 3.19 19.60 34.92
C GLU A 478 1.84 19.21 35.58
N ARG A 479 0.73 19.40 34.89
CA ARG A 479 -0.59 19.01 35.40
C ARG A 479 -0.86 17.50 35.28
N ILE A 480 -0.29 16.86 34.28
CA ILE A 480 -0.41 15.40 34.07
C ILE A 480 0.44 14.64 35.10
N GLN A 481 1.62 15.12 35.48
CA GLN A 481 2.47 14.51 36.49
C GLN A 481 1.87 14.55 37.92
N ARG A 482 0.97 15.47 38.22
CA ARG A 482 0.33 15.57 39.55
C ARG A 482 -0.89 14.66 39.74
N ILE A 483 -1.39 14.02 38.68
CA ILE A 483 -2.57 13.13 38.73
C ILE A 483 -2.15 11.65 38.87
N THR A 484 -0.88 11.32 38.59
CA THR A 484 -0.36 9.93 38.64
C THR A 484 0.37 9.62 39.98
N THR A 485 0.35 10.52 40.96
CA THR A 485 0.96 10.34 42.30
C THR A 485 -0.04 10.69 43.41
N ARG A 486 -1.25 10.15 43.32
CA ARG A 486 -2.18 10.00 44.47
C ARG A 486 -2.98 8.71 44.32
#